data_a3806333127ce74bb254ac8566fc75ce
#
_entry.id   a3806333127ce74bb254ac8566fc75ce
#
_cell.length_a   1.000
_cell.length_b   1.000
_cell.length_c   1.000
_cell.angle_alpha   90.00
_cell.angle_beta   90.00
_cell.angle_gamma   90.00
#
_symmetry.space_group_name_H-M   'P 1'
#
loop_
_entity.id
_entity.type
_entity.pdbx_description
1 polymer ?
#
loop_
_entity_poly.entity_id
_entity_poly.type
_entity_poly.pdbx_seq_one_letter_code
_entity_poly.pdbx_strand_id
1 'polypeptide(L)'
;MDLFDYMRETKKEKESPLASRMRPKTLDEVVGQQHIIGKDKLLYRAIKADKLSSVIFYGPPGTGKTTLAKVIANTTSAEFKQINATVAGKKDMEEVVKEAKDMQGMYGKRTILFIDEIHRFNKGQQDYLLPFVEDGTVILIGATTENPYFEVNGALLSRSAVFELKPLEKEDIKILLRRAVEDEEKGLGSFGAKIEEEALEFLADMSGGDARSALNAIELGVLTTERSEDGIIHITLETASECIQKRVVNYDKKGDNHYDIISAFIKSMRGSDPDAAVFYLAKMLYAGEDVKFIARRIMICAAEDVGNADPMALTVAVSAAQAVERIGMPESQIILSQAVTYVSCAPKSNSAVNAIFAANEAVRNYQTSVPAHLRDAHYKGAKKLGHGTDYKYAHDYPDHYVKQQYLPDEIKNARFYEPGILGYEKTITEYLQKIRKE
;
A
#
# COMPACT_ATOMS: atom_id res chain seq x y z
N MET A 1 -32.89 22.47 16.86
CA MET A 1 -32.96 21.02 17.01
C MET A 1 -34.34 20.70 17.53
N ASP A 2 -35.19 20.07 16.72
CA ASP A 2 -36.54 19.66 17.12
C ASP A 2 -36.46 18.44 18.05
N LEU A 3 -37.46 18.28 18.94
CA LEU A 3 -37.54 17.12 19.86
C LEU A 3 -37.48 15.79 19.09
N PHE A 4 -38.04 15.74 17.92
CA PHE A 4 -37.98 14.58 17.02
C PHE A 4 -36.56 14.31 16.48
N ASP A 5 -35.81 15.34 16.20
CA ASP A 5 -34.40 15.22 15.77
C ASP A 5 -33.54 14.70 16.92
N TYR A 6 -33.74 15.22 18.13
CA TYR A 6 -33.08 14.74 19.34
C TYR A 6 -33.40 13.27 19.65
N MET A 7 -34.68 12.89 19.56
CA MET A 7 -35.09 11.48 19.75
C MET A 7 -34.55 10.57 18.65
N ARG A 8 -34.46 11.03 17.41
CA ARG A 8 -33.82 10.28 16.31
C ARG A 8 -32.33 10.08 16.52
N GLU A 9 -31.61 11.12 16.93
CA GLU A 9 -30.17 11.02 17.21
C GLU A 9 -29.90 10.08 18.38
N THR A 10 -30.63 10.20 19.50
CA THR A 10 -30.49 9.34 20.66
C THR A 10 -30.82 7.88 20.35
N LYS A 11 -31.85 7.62 19.53
CA LYS A 11 -32.19 6.27 19.09
C LYS A 11 -31.15 5.71 18.13
N LYS A 12 -30.65 6.52 17.20
CA LYS A 12 -29.59 6.15 16.25
C LYS A 12 -28.26 5.85 16.95
N GLU A 13 -27.94 6.55 18.05
CA GLU A 13 -26.76 6.24 18.86
C GLU A 13 -26.90 4.87 19.54
N LYS A 14 -28.05 4.56 20.12
CA LYS A 14 -28.31 3.27 20.81
C LYS A 14 -28.38 2.07 19.85
N GLU A 15 -28.86 2.27 18.63
CA GLU A 15 -28.97 1.23 17.60
C GLU A 15 -27.70 1.10 16.74
N SER A 16 -26.68 1.94 16.96
CA SER A 16 -25.43 1.85 16.19
C SER A 16 -24.58 0.64 16.64
N PRO A 17 -23.77 0.03 15.76
CA PRO A 17 -22.91 -1.10 16.11
C PRO A 17 -22.05 -0.82 17.33
N LEU A 18 -21.83 -1.83 18.18
CA LEU A 18 -21.05 -1.73 19.41
C LEU A 18 -19.69 -1.07 19.21
N ALA A 19 -18.98 -1.43 18.14
CA ALA A 19 -17.71 -0.81 17.77
C ALA A 19 -17.81 0.71 17.54
N SER A 20 -19.00 1.23 17.27
CA SER A 20 -19.26 2.67 17.13
C SER A 20 -19.60 3.32 18.46
N ARG A 21 -20.40 2.64 19.28
CA ARG A 21 -20.83 3.12 20.62
C ARG A 21 -19.66 3.18 21.60
N MET A 22 -18.78 2.16 21.55
CA MET A 22 -17.62 2.03 22.42
C MET A 22 -16.43 2.93 22.05
N ARG A 23 -16.59 3.83 21.06
CA ARG A 23 -15.52 4.75 20.71
C ARG A 23 -15.17 5.67 21.87
N PRO A 24 -13.86 5.81 22.20
CA PRO A 24 -13.39 6.73 23.22
C PRO A 24 -13.73 8.19 22.82
N LYS A 25 -14.04 9.00 23.82
CA LYS A 25 -14.30 10.43 23.68
C LYS A 25 -13.07 11.26 24.02
N THR A 26 -12.17 10.74 24.85
CA THR A 26 -10.94 11.43 25.31
C THR A 26 -9.70 10.62 24.98
N LEU A 27 -8.52 11.26 25.00
CA LEU A 27 -7.24 10.58 24.76
C LEU A 27 -6.93 9.52 25.83
N ASP A 28 -7.37 9.73 27.06
CA ASP A 28 -7.10 8.81 28.17
C ASP A 28 -7.95 7.51 28.08
N GLU A 29 -9.05 7.56 27.33
CA GLU A 29 -9.89 6.37 27.06
C GLU A 29 -9.33 5.50 25.92
N VAL A 30 -8.43 6.04 25.10
CA VAL A 30 -7.88 5.31 23.96
C VAL A 30 -7.00 4.18 24.43
N VAL A 31 -7.30 2.97 23.97
CA VAL A 31 -6.54 1.76 24.27
C VAL A 31 -5.53 1.50 23.16
N GLY A 32 -4.31 1.13 23.55
CA GLY A 32 -3.21 0.88 22.60
C GLY A 32 -2.57 2.15 22.04
N GLN A 33 -1.78 1.99 21.00
CA GLN A 33 -1.11 3.09 20.24
C GLN A 33 -0.18 3.98 21.10
N GLN A 34 0.35 3.49 22.21
CA GLN A 34 1.16 4.28 23.15
C GLN A 34 2.44 4.85 22.52
N HIS A 35 2.91 4.25 21.44
CA HIS A 35 4.09 4.73 20.70
C HIS A 35 3.85 6.08 20.00
N ILE A 36 2.59 6.49 19.77
CA ILE A 36 2.23 7.78 19.15
C ILE A 36 1.43 8.70 20.07
N ILE A 37 0.59 8.15 20.97
CA ILE A 37 -0.28 8.93 21.88
C ILE A 37 0.15 8.86 23.34
N GLY A 38 1.27 8.23 23.68
CA GLY A 38 1.83 8.29 25.03
C GLY A 38 2.03 9.74 25.49
N LYS A 39 1.90 10.03 26.79
CA LYS A 39 1.95 11.40 27.35
C LYS A 39 3.23 12.18 27.00
N ASP A 40 4.32 11.47 26.75
CA ASP A 40 5.62 12.00 26.34
C ASP A 40 5.72 12.25 24.82
N LYS A 41 4.79 11.73 24.01
CA LYS A 41 4.85 11.76 22.56
C LYS A 41 4.43 13.11 21.96
N LEU A 42 5.00 13.40 20.79
CA LEU A 42 4.76 14.65 20.07
C LEU A 42 3.28 14.89 19.81
N LEU A 43 2.57 13.88 19.30
CA LEU A 43 1.15 13.98 18.94
C LEU A 43 0.30 14.34 20.17
N TYR A 44 0.49 13.62 21.30
CA TYR A 44 -0.23 13.93 22.55
C TYR A 44 -0.03 15.36 23.00
N ARG A 45 1.23 15.84 23.01
CA ARG A 45 1.57 17.20 23.43
C ARG A 45 0.99 18.26 22.48
N ALA A 46 1.01 18.00 21.17
CA ALA A 46 0.44 18.89 20.16
C ALA A 46 -1.08 19.04 20.32
N ILE A 47 -1.79 17.92 20.59
CA ILE A 47 -3.23 17.91 20.83
C ILE A 47 -3.56 18.68 22.11
N LYS A 48 -2.87 18.41 23.23
CA LYS A 48 -3.11 19.11 24.51
C LYS A 48 -2.80 20.60 24.45
N ALA A 49 -1.83 21.01 23.65
CA ALA A 49 -1.48 22.41 23.44
C ALA A 49 -2.40 23.13 22.42
N ASP A 50 -3.35 22.42 21.81
CA ASP A 50 -4.17 22.91 20.67
C ASP A 50 -3.33 23.50 19.53
N LYS A 51 -2.20 22.84 19.23
CA LYS A 51 -1.22 23.21 18.19
C LYS A 51 -1.01 22.08 17.19
N LEU A 52 -2.10 21.39 16.84
CA LEU A 52 -2.06 20.31 15.88
C LEU A 52 -1.77 20.88 14.47
N SER A 53 -0.79 20.31 13.79
CA SER A 53 -0.59 20.43 12.34
C SER A 53 -1.32 19.30 11.60
N SER A 54 -1.34 19.34 10.27
CA SER A 54 -1.92 18.26 9.48
C SER A 54 -1.19 16.95 9.72
N VAL A 55 -1.95 15.85 9.73
CA VAL A 55 -1.44 14.50 10.02
C VAL A 55 -2.02 13.47 9.04
N ILE A 56 -1.25 12.44 8.77
CA ILE A 56 -1.70 11.26 8.04
C ILE A 56 -1.56 10.05 8.96
N PHE A 57 -2.68 9.37 9.23
CA PHE A 57 -2.70 8.11 9.95
C PHE A 57 -2.76 6.95 8.96
N TYR A 58 -1.82 6.02 9.03
CA TYR A 58 -1.86 4.82 8.23
C TYR A 58 -1.73 3.56 9.09
N GLY A 59 -2.16 2.43 8.56
CA GLY A 59 -2.09 1.14 9.24
C GLY A 59 -3.32 0.27 9.00
N PRO A 60 -3.34 -0.97 9.50
CA PRO A 60 -4.40 -1.95 9.25
C PRO A 60 -5.80 -1.48 9.66
N PRO A 61 -6.87 -2.11 9.13
CA PRO A 61 -8.24 -1.83 9.58
C PRO A 61 -8.41 -2.11 11.08
N GLY A 62 -9.35 -1.40 11.73
CA GLY A 62 -9.69 -1.63 13.13
C GLY A 62 -8.67 -1.14 14.18
N THR A 63 -7.56 -0.53 13.76
CA THR A 63 -6.50 0.00 14.65
C THR A 63 -6.84 1.34 15.31
N GLY A 64 -7.97 1.96 14.94
CA GLY A 64 -8.46 3.18 15.60
C GLY A 64 -8.20 4.49 14.87
N LYS A 65 -7.82 4.50 13.57
CA LYS A 65 -7.56 5.73 12.80
C LYS A 65 -8.69 6.76 12.88
N THR A 66 -9.91 6.37 12.51
CA THR A 66 -11.10 7.24 12.57
C THR A 66 -11.45 7.63 14.02
N THR A 67 -11.23 6.72 14.96
CA THR A 67 -11.43 6.94 16.40
C THR A 67 -10.50 8.03 16.90
N LEU A 68 -9.20 7.91 16.61
CA LEU A 68 -8.21 8.89 17.04
C LEU A 68 -8.48 10.28 16.44
N ALA A 69 -8.88 10.36 15.17
CA ALA A 69 -9.27 11.62 14.55
C ALA A 69 -10.43 12.31 15.30
N LYS A 70 -11.46 11.55 15.71
CA LYS A 70 -12.59 12.07 16.49
C LYS A 70 -12.17 12.49 17.90
N VAL A 71 -11.32 11.72 18.57
CA VAL A 71 -10.79 12.07 19.90
C VAL A 71 -9.96 13.37 19.81
N ILE A 72 -9.17 13.53 18.76
CA ILE A 72 -8.42 14.77 18.52
C ILE A 72 -9.38 15.95 18.37
N ALA A 73 -10.41 15.80 17.54
CA ALA A 73 -11.40 16.86 17.34
C ALA A 73 -12.14 17.21 18.64
N ASN A 74 -12.51 16.25 19.44
CA ASN A 74 -13.17 16.48 20.74
C ASN A 74 -12.25 17.14 21.77
N THR A 75 -10.94 16.97 21.65
CA THR A 75 -9.95 17.52 22.58
C THR A 75 -9.51 18.93 22.19
N THR A 76 -9.65 19.28 20.91
CA THR A 76 -9.28 20.58 20.35
C THR A 76 -10.51 21.48 20.21
N SER A 77 -10.33 22.79 20.08
CA SER A 77 -11.41 23.76 19.84
C SER A 77 -11.87 23.84 18.38
N ALA A 78 -11.38 22.94 17.52
CA ALA A 78 -11.64 22.96 16.10
C ALA A 78 -13.00 22.34 15.71
N GLU A 79 -13.62 22.86 14.66
CA GLU A 79 -14.78 22.23 14.02
C GLU A 79 -14.35 20.95 13.31
N PHE A 80 -15.14 19.88 13.40
CA PHE A 80 -14.82 18.59 12.78
C PHE A 80 -15.71 18.32 11.57
N LYS A 81 -15.08 18.19 10.40
CA LYS A 81 -15.74 17.78 9.14
C LYS A 81 -15.14 16.48 8.66
N GLN A 82 -16.01 15.57 8.26
CA GLN A 82 -15.58 14.24 7.79
C GLN A 82 -16.01 14.02 6.35
N ILE A 83 -15.08 13.58 5.53
CA ILE A 83 -15.31 13.14 4.14
C ILE A 83 -14.83 11.69 4.01
N ASN A 84 -15.59 10.88 3.29
CA ASN A 84 -15.13 9.54 2.90
C ASN A 84 -14.74 9.59 1.42
N ALA A 85 -13.46 9.37 1.11
CA ALA A 85 -12.92 9.48 -0.24
C ALA A 85 -13.45 8.42 -1.21
N THR A 86 -14.12 7.36 -0.72
CA THR A 86 -14.73 6.33 -1.59
C THR A 86 -16.01 6.81 -2.29
N VAL A 87 -16.69 7.81 -1.73
CA VAL A 87 -17.99 8.33 -2.21
C VAL A 87 -17.94 9.81 -2.58
N ALA A 88 -17.03 10.57 -1.94
CA ALA A 88 -16.97 12.02 -2.08
C ALA A 88 -16.33 12.47 -3.38
N GLY A 89 -16.90 13.51 -3.98
CA GLY A 89 -16.36 14.18 -5.16
C GLY A 89 -15.76 15.55 -4.86
N LYS A 90 -15.38 16.27 -5.91
CA LYS A 90 -14.83 17.62 -5.82
C LYS A 90 -15.76 18.61 -5.14
N LYS A 91 -17.09 18.50 -5.40
CA LYS A 91 -18.11 19.38 -4.82
C LYS A 91 -18.17 19.30 -3.29
N ASP A 92 -18.07 18.10 -2.76
CA ASP A 92 -18.10 17.89 -1.30
C ASP A 92 -16.91 18.56 -0.63
N MET A 93 -15.74 18.51 -1.27
CA MET A 93 -14.54 19.20 -0.78
C MET A 93 -14.68 20.72 -0.86
N GLU A 94 -15.26 21.25 -1.96
CA GLU A 94 -15.51 22.68 -2.15
C GLU A 94 -16.46 23.22 -1.07
N GLU A 95 -17.49 22.47 -0.71
CA GLU A 95 -18.45 22.82 0.33
C GLU A 95 -17.78 22.90 1.70
N VAL A 96 -17.01 21.85 2.07
CA VAL A 96 -16.29 21.84 3.36
C VAL A 96 -15.26 22.95 3.44
N VAL A 97 -14.52 23.24 2.37
CA VAL A 97 -13.56 24.34 2.34
C VAL A 97 -14.24 25.70 2.49
N LYS A 98 -15.41 25.88 1.85
CA LYS A 98 -16.21 27.11 2.00
C LYS A 98 -16.65 27.27 3.45
N GLU A 99 -17.25 26.24 4.05
CA GLU A 99 -17.65 26.26 5.46
C GLU A 99 -16.47 26.55 6.39
N ALA A 100 -15.30 25.95 6.12
CA ALA A 100 -14.09 26.19 6.91
C ALA A 100 -13.65 27.67 6.86
N LYS A 101 -13.70 28.30 5.69
CA LYS A 101 -13.43 29.74 5.52
C LYS A 101 -14.42 30.60 6.27
N ASP A 102 -15.70 30.26 6.20
CA ASP A 102 -16.77 30.98 6.89
C ASP A 102 -16.59 30.86 8.42
N MET A 103 -16.26 29.68 8.93
CA MET A 103 -15.99 29.43 10.35
C MET A 103 -14.75 30.19 10.85
N GLN A 104 -13.68 30.21 10.06
CA GLN A 104 -12.48 30.95 10.38
C GLN A 104 -12.72 32.46 10.36
N GLY A 105 -13.44 32.97 9.34
CA GLY A 105 -13.72 34.40 9.17
C GLY A 105 -14.70 34.96 10.21
N MET A 106 -15.78 34.23 10.54
CA MET A 106 -16.83 34.70 11.44
C MET A 106 -16.53 34.42 12.90
N TYR A 107 -15.89 33.29 13.22
CA TYR A 107 -15.74 32.80 14.59
C TYR A 107 -14.31 32.61 15.03
N GLY A 108 -13.32 32.77 14.14
CA GLY A 108 -11.93 32.50 14.43
C GLY A 108 -11.64 31.02 14.74
N LYS A 109 -12.58 30.12 14.39
CA LYS A 109 -12.45 28.68 14.64
C LYS A 109 -11.71 28.00 13.50
N ARG A 110 -10.78 27.10 13.85
CA ARG A 110 -10.10 26.23 12.90
C ARG A 110 -11.00 25.03 12.56
N THR A 111 -10.84 24.48 11.37
CA THR A 111 -11.57 23.30 10.93
C THR A 111 -10.60 22.12 10.75
N ILE A 112 -10.88 21.00 11.39
CA ILE A 112 -10.26 19.71 11.11
C ILE A 112 -11.06 19.03 10.00
N LEU A 113 -10.42 18.81 8.87
CA LEU A 113 -10.95 18.02 7.78
C LEU A 113 -10.39 16.59 7.88
N PHE A 114 -11.24 15.67 8.31
CA PHE A 114 -10.91 14.24 8.33
C PHE A 114 -11.30 13.60 7.01
N ILE A 115 -10.33 12.98 6.34
CA ILE A 115 -10.54 12.25 5.08
C ILE A 115 -10.26 10.78 5.33
N ASP A 116 -11.32 9.96 5.34
CA ASP A 116 -11.19 8.51 5.44
C ASP A 116 -10.85 7.92 4.07
N GLU A 117 -9.92 6.97 4.04
CA GLU A 117 -9.39 6.33 2.84
C GLU A 117 -8.82 7.34 1.80
N ILE A 118 -8.01 8.29 2.27
CA ILE A 118 -7.46 9.39 1.45
C ILE A 118 -6.76 8.93 0.17
N HIS A 119 -6.22 7.70 0.13
CA HIS A 119 -5.61 7.08 -1.05
C HIS A 119 -6.60 6.87 -2.21
N ARG A 120 -7.92 6.91 -1.94
CA ARG A 120 -8.97 6.84 -2.98
C ARG A 120 -9.14 8.13 -3.77
N PHE A 121 -8.68 9.24 -3.24
CA PHE A 121 -8.65 10.48 -4.00
C PHE A 121 -7.57 10.43 -5.09
N ASN A 122 -7.94 10.83 -6.30
CA ASN A 122 -6.97 11.01 -7.37
C ASN A 122 -6.03 12.20 -7.09
N LYS A 123 -4.93 12.28 -7.85
CA LYS A 123 -3.93 13.35 -7.67
C LYS A 123 -4.52 14.75 -7.71
N GLY A 124 -5.45 15.03 -8.65
CA GLY A 124 -6.09 16.34 -8.78
C GLY A 124 -6.96 16.70 -7.57
N GLN A 125 -7.62 15.72 -6.94
CA GLN A 125 -8.38 15.92 -5.71
C GLN A 125 -7.47 16.19 -4.51
N GLN A 126 -6.35 15.48 -4.43
CA GLN A 126 -5.35 15.71 -3.39
C GLN A 126 -4.66 17.08 -3.57
N ASP A 127 -4.34 17.47 -4.82
CA ASP A 127 -3.76 18.79 -5.13
C ASP A 127 -4.70 19.95 -4.79
N TYR A 128 -6.02 19.75 -4.94
CA TYR A 128 -7.02 20.75 -4.58
C TYR A 128 -6.96 21.16 -3.10
N LEU A 129 -6.56 20.24 -2.22
CA LEU A 129 -6.47 20.51 -0.77
C LEU A 129 -5.22 21.30 -0.38
N LEU A 130 -4.17 21.28 -1.20
CA LEU A 130 -2.88 21.87 -0.86
C LEU A 130 -2.94 23.33 -0.41
N PRO A 131 -3.59 24.25 -1.14
CA PRO A 131 -3.64 25.66 -0.73
C PRO A 131 -4.27 25.86 0.65
N PHE A 132 -5.28 25.07 0.99
CA PHE A 132 -6.05 25.20 2.23
C PHE A 132 -5.37 24.54 3.43
N VAL A 133 -4.48 23.59 3.17
CA VAL A 133 -3.57 23.01 4.17
C VAL A 133 -2.38 23.97 4.42
N GLU A 134 -1.90 24.62 3.36
CA GLU A 134 -0.78 25.58 3.44
C GLU A 134 -1.14 26.85 4.20
N ASP A 135 -2.31 27.42 3.91
CA ASP A 135 -2.78 28.67 4.54
C ASP A 135 -3.45 28.46 5.91
N GLY A 136 -3.61 27.17 6.31
CA GLY A 136 -4.21 26.80 7.60
C GLY A 136 -5.74 26.95 7.65
N THR A 137 -6.41 27.15 6.52
CA THR A 137 -7.88 27.13 6.44
C THR A 137 -8.44 25.81 6.97
N VAL A 138 -7.76 24.70 6.66
CA VAL A 138 -8.08 23.38 7.20
C VAL A 138 -6.84 22.71 7.80
N ILE A 139 -7.04 21.98 8.90
CA ILE A 139 -6.09 21.02 9.43
C ILE A 139 -6.49 19.67 8.88
N LEU A 140 -5.68 19.10 7.99
CA LEU A 140 -5.97 17.80 7.38
C LEU A 140 -5.62 16.69 8.35
N ILE A 141 -6.58 15.77 8.57
CA ILE A 141 -6.31 14.45 9.14
C ILE A 141 -6.67 13.40 8.09
N GLY A 142 -5.69 12.89 7.37
CA GLY A 142 -5.89 11.80 6.42
C GLY A 142 -5.80 10.44 7.11
N ALA A 143 -6.69 9.51 6.75
CA ALA A 143 -6.59 8.11 7.17
C ALA A 143 -6.48 7.20 5.95
N THR A 144 -5.62 6.19 6.03
CA THR A 144 -5.43 5.21 4.97
C THR A 144 -5.01 3.86 5.54
N THR A 145 -5.38 2.79 4.84
CA THR A 145 -4.85 1.44 5.10
C THR A 145 -3.59 1.15 4.28
N GLU A 146 -3.27 2.02 3.32
CA GLU A 146 -2.15 1.87 2.41
C GLU A 146 -0.94 2.70 2.85
N ASN A 147 0.26 2.33 2.38
CA ASN A 147 1.46 3.11 2.68
C ASN A 147 1.37 4.50 2.03
N PRO A 148 1.31 5.57 2.84
CA PRO A 148 1.07 6.92 2.34
C PRO A 148 2.18 7.43 1.42
N TYR A 149 3.40 6.92 1.53
CA TYR A 149 4.52 7.33 0.69
C TYR A 149 4.37 6.92 -0.78
N PHE A 150 3.48 5.95 -1.07
CA PHE A 150 3.17 5.54 -2.45
C PHE A 150 1.87 6.15 -2.97
N GLU A 151 0.90 6.38 -2.09
CA GLU A 151 -0.48 6.67 -2.49
C GLU A 151 -0.90 8.12 -2.25
N VAL A 152 -0.25 8.81 -1.30
CA VAL A 152 -0.55 10.21 -1.01
C VAL A 152 0.45 11.12 -1.71
N ASN A 153 -0.05 12.25 -2.24
CA ASN A 153 0.78 13.23 -2.92
C ASN A 153 1.93 13.72 -2.02
N GLY A 154 3.15 13.71 -2.55
CA GLY A 154 4.35 14.13 -1.84
C GLY A 154 4.27 15.57 -1.29
N ALA A 155 3.51 16.46 -1.95
CA ALA A 155 3.28 17.81 -1.47
C ALA A 155 2.40 17.87 -0.21
N LEU A 156 1.39 17.00 -0.08
CA LEU A 156 0.61 16.85 1.16
C LEU A 156 1.44 16.19 2.27
N LEU A 157 2.23 15.16 1.93
CA LEU A 157 3.11 14.49 2.89
C LEU A 157 4.15 15.43 3.48
N SER A 158 4.75 16.32 2.67
CA SER A 158 5.74 17.29 3.16
C SER A 158 5.17 18.31 4.16
N ARG A 159 3.84 18.44 4.22
CA ARG A 159 3.09 19.36 5.10
C ARG A 159 2.35 18.65 6.23
N SER A 160 2.48 17.34 6.31
CA SER A 160 1.77 16.50 7.28
C SER A 160 2.75 15.65 8.08
N ALA A 161 2.48 15.45 9.35
CA ALA A 161 3.17 14.43 10.13
C ALA A 161 2.53 13.07 9.84
N VAL A 162 3.34 12.05 9.57
CA VAL A 162 2.87 10.70 9.26
C VAL A 162 3.02 9.83 10.50
N PHE A 163 1.93 9.16 10.90
CA PHE A 163 1.91 8.25 12.05
C PHE A 163 1.36 6.88 11.66
N GLU A 164 2.12 5.86 11.98
CA GLU A 164 1.70 4.47 11.83
C GLU A 164 0.89 4.01 13.04
N LEU A 165 -0.33 3.50 12.79
CA LEU A 165 -1.11 2.79 13.78
C LEU A 165 -0.89 1.28 13.61
N LYS A 166 -0.40 0.65 14.67
CA LYS A 166 -0.14 -0.79 14.69
C LYS A 166 -1.40 -1.58 15.06
N PRO A 167 -1.48 -2.87 14.68
CA PRO A 167 -2.48 -3.77 15.25
C PRO A 167 -2.46 -3.65 16.78
N LEU A 168 -3.63 -3.69 17.39
CA LEU A 168 -3.73 -3.68 18.85
C LEU A 168 -3.14 -4.97 19.44
N GLU A 169 -2.48 -4.86 20.56
CA GLU A 169 -1.96 -6.03 21.25
C GLU A 169 -3.11 -6.84 21.87
N LYS A 170 -2.87 -8.11 22.13
CA LYS A 170 -3.86 -9.02 22.73
C LYS A 170 -4.48 -8.44 23.99
N GLU A 171 -3.68 -7.88 24.88
CA GLU A 171 -4.13 -7.27 26.12
C GLU A 171 -4.99 -6.02 25.88
N ASP A 172 -4.67 -5.22 24.85
CA ASP A 172 -5.50 -4.08 24.47
C ASP A 172 -6.91 -4.52 24.04
N ILE A 173 -7.00 -5.58 23.24
CA ILE A 173 -8.29 -6.15 22.81
C ILE A 173 -9.06 -6.70 24.01
N LYS A 174 -8.41 -7.40 24.93
CA LYS A 174 -9.05 -7.91 26.18
C LYS A 174 -9.65 -6.77 27.00
N ILE A 175 -8.92 -5.65 27.13
CA ILE A 175 -9.43 -4.45 27.81
C ILE A 175 -10.68 -3.91 27.12
N LEU A 176 -10.68 -3.82 25.79
CA LEU A 176 -11.83 -3.34 25.02
C LEU A 176 -13.05 -4.26 25.18
N LEU A 177 -12.86 -5.58 25.11
CA LEU A 177 -13.92 -6.56 25.25
C LEU A 177 -14.53 -6.54 26.65
N ARG A 178 -13.72 -6.49 27.72
CA ARG A 178 -14.21 -6.36 29.10
C ARG A 178 -15.03 -5.09 29.29
N ARG A 179 -14.49 -3.93 28.86
CA ARG A 179 -15.24 -2.67 28.90
C ARG A 179 -16.56 -2.75 28.14
N ALA A 180 -16.58 -3.42 27.00
CA ALA A 180 -17.79 -3.54 26.19
C ALA A 180 -18.86 -4.39 26.86
N VAL A 181 -18.49 -5.43 27.60
CA VAL A 181 -19.42 -6.30 28.34
C VAL A 181 -19.92 -5.64 29.63
N GLU A 182 -19.09 -4.81 30.28
CA GLU A 182 -19.39 -4.19 31.59
C GLU A 182 -20.12 -2.83 31.45
N ASP A 183 -19.94 -2.08 30.37
CA ASP A 183 -20.53 -0.75 30.20
C ASP A 183 -22.04 -0.84 29.96
N GLU A 184 -22.85 -0.30 30.91
CA GLU A 184 -24.31 -0.33 30.83
C GLU A 184 -24.89 0.71 29.85
N GLU A 185 -24.16 1.82 29.57
CA GLU A 185 -24.69 2.90 28.76
C GLU A 185 -24.39 2.70 27.25
N LYS A 186 -23.13 2.39 26.95
CA LYS A 186 -22.63 2.29 25.58
C LYS A 186 -22.39 0.84 25.15
N GLY A 187 -22.19 -0.03 26.11
CA GLY A 187 -21.80 -1.42 25.90
C GLY A 187 -22.98 -2.39 25.94
N LEU A 188 -22.70 -3.54 26.50
CA LEU A 188 -23.60 -4.69 26.62
C LEU A 188 -23.96 -4.98 28.07
N GLY A 189 -23.57 -4.14 29.02
CA GLY A 189 -23.80 -4.37 30.46
C GLY A 189 -25.27 -4.56 30.81
N SER A 190 -26.20 -3.85 30.14
CA SER A 190 -27.63 -3.99 30.30
C SER A 190 -28.19 -5.40 29.98
N PHE A 191 -27.45 -6.21 29.22
CA PHE A 191 -27.82 -7.59 28.90
C PHE A 191 -27.46 -8.57 30.02
N GLY A 192 -26.64 -8.17 30.99
CA GLY A 192 -26.18 -9.05 32.06
C GLY A 192 -25.31 -10.21 31.54
N ALA A 193 -24.48 -9.95 30.57
CA ALA A 193 -23.58 -10.95 29.97
C ALA A 193 -22.27 -11.06 30.78
N LYS A 194 -21.68 -12.26 30.76
CA LYS A 194 -20.33 -12.53 31.26
C LYS A 194 -19.52 -13.25 30.16
N ILE A 195 -18.32 -12.81 29.96
CA ILE A 195 -17.36 -13.48 29.07
C ILE A 195 -16.40 -14.32 29.91
N GLU A 196 -16.25 -15.59 29.55
CA GLU A 196 -15.28 -16.49 30.16
C GLU A 196 -13.85 -16.12 29.71
N GLU A 197 -12.85 -16.37 30.56
CA GLU A 197 -11.46 -15.98 30.24
C GLU A 197 -10.91 -16.66 28.96
N GLU A 198 -11.29 -17.93 28.77
CA GLU A 198 -10.89 -18.67 27.53
C GLU A 198 -11.53 -18.08 26.29
N ALA A 199 -12.79 -17.64 26.34
CA ALA A 199 -13.48 -16.95 25.26
C ALA A 199 -12.87 -15.58 24.98
N LEU A 200 -12.51 -14.85 26.03
CA LEU A 200 -11.85 -13.55 25.94
C LEU A 200 -10.49 -13.66 25.28
N GLU A 201 -9.68 -14.64 25.69
CA GLU A 201 -8.38 -14.92 25.09
C GLU A 201 -8.49 -15.29 23.63
N PHE A 202 -9.45 -16.16 23.32
CA PHE A 202 -9.72 -16.61 21.95
C PHE A 202 -10.13 -15.46 21.03
N LEU A 203 -11.09 -14.61 21.44
CA LEU A 203 -11.52 -13.45 20.64
C LEU A 203 -10.37 -12.46 20.44
N ALA A 204 -9.55 -12.25 21.47
CA ALA A 204 -8.41 -11.35 21.37
C ALA A 204 -7.36 -11.86 20.36
N ASP A 205 -7.06 -13.15 20.38
CA ASP A 205 -6.12 -13.77 19.41
C ASP A 205 -6.69 -13.76 17.99
N MET A 206 -7.96 -14.18 17.84
CA MET A 206 -8.57 -14.35 16.52
C MET A 206 -8.89 -13.03 15.81
N SER A 207 -9.03 -11.94 16.57
CA SER A 207 -9.23 -10.59 15.99
C SER A 207 -7.99 -10.06 15.26
N GLY A 208 -6.81 -10.59 15.56
CA GLY A 208 -5.55 -10.16 14.93
C GLY A 208 -5.23 -8.67 15.14
N GLY A 209 -5.68 -8.10 16.28
CA GLY A 209 -5.49 -6.69 16.61
C GLY A 209 -6.51 -5.73 15.97
N ASP A 210 -7.57 -6.25 15.34
CA ASP A 210 -8.72 -5.47 14.84
C ASP A 210 -9.81 -5.35 15.92
N ALA A 211 -9.86 -4.20 16.60
CA ALA A 211 -10.87 -3.91 17.61
C ALA A 211 -12.31 -3.99 17.09
N ARG A 212 -12.56 -3.61 15.84
CA ARG A 212 -13.90 -3.67 15.25
C ARG A 212 -14.37 -5.11 15.09
N SER A 213 -13.47 -5.99 14.63
CA SER A 213 -13.76 -7.42 14.49
C SER A 213 -14.08 -8.05 15.85
N ALA A 214 -13.27 -7.76 16.87
CA ALA A 214 -13.48 -8.27 18.23
C ALA A 214 -14.82 -7.80 18.84
N LEU A 215 -15.11 -6.49 18.73
CA LEU A 215 -16.34 -5.90 19.28
C LEU A 215 -17.59 -6.39 18.54
N ASN A 216 -17.53 -6.59 17.24
CA ASN A 216 -18.65 -7.15 16.46
C ASN A 216 -18.92 -8.62 16.86
N ALA A 217 -17.87 -9.40 17.09
CA ALA A 217 -18.00 -10.79 17.50
C ALA A 217 -18.66 -10.92 18.89
N ILE A 218 -18.23 -10.13 19.86
CA ILE A 218 -18.83 -10.16 21.20
C ILE A 218 -20.27 -9.61 21.18
N GLU A 219 -20.56 -8.58 20.37
CA GLU A 219 -21.93 -8.07 20.21
C GLU A 219 -22.85 -9.17 19.67
N LEU A 220 -22.44 -9.87 18.62
CA LEU A 220 -23.18 -10.97 18.05
C LEU A 220 -23.39 -12.08 19.08
N GLY A 221 -22.35 -12.47 19.82
CA GLY A 221 -22.44 -13.49 20.85
C GLY A 221 -23.46 -13.16 21.94
N VAL A 222 -23.43 -11.94 22.47
CA VAL A 222 -24.37 -11.51 23.51
C VAL A 222 -25.81 -11.41 22.99
N LEU A 223 -26.02 -10.96 21.76
CA LEU A 223 -27.35 -10.80 21.17
C LEU A 223 -28.02 -12.12 20.76
N THR A 224 -27.23 -13.17 20.49
CA THR A 224 -27.72 -14.45 19.97
C THR A 224 -27.71 -15.60 20.99
N THR A 225 -27.02 -15.46 22.13
CA THR A 225 -26.94 -16.48 23.15
C THR A 225 -28.10 -16.36 24.12
N GLU A 226 -28.76 -17.47 24.41
CA GLU A 226 -29.82 -17.53 25.39
C GLU A 226 -29.29 -17.38 26.85
N ARG A 227 -30.12 -16.91 27.73
CA ARG A 227 -29.79 -16.82 29.16
C ARG A 227 -29.75 -18.21 29.77
N SER A 228 -28.74 -18.46 30.60
CA SER A 228 -28.63 -19.66 31.38
C SER A 228 -29.66 -19.67 32.55
N GLU A 229 -29.76 -20.78 33.29
CA GLU A 229 -30.66 -20.93 34.43
C GLU A 229 -30.45 -19.87 35.55
N ASP A 230 -29.24 -19.33 35.64
CA ASP A 230 -28.88 -18.23 36.56
C ASP A 230 -29.31 -16.84 36.05
N GLY A 231 -29.94 -16.76 34.89
CA GLY A 231 -30.39 -15.53 34.26
C GLY A 231 -29.26 -14.72 33.55
N ILE A 232 -28.06 -15.25 33.50
CA ILE A 232 -26.87 -14.61 32.90
C ILE A 232 -26.65 -15.18 31.50
N ILE A 233 -26.15 -14.35 30.58
CA ILE A 233 -25.67 -14.77 29.28
C ILE A 233 -24.17 -15.10 29.41
N HIS A 234 -23.83 -16.38 29.31
CA HIS A 234 -22.42 -16.81 29.35
C HIS A 234 -21.84 -16.94 27.97
N ILE A 235 -20.80 -16.14 27.69
CA ILE A 235 -20.02 -16.23 26.42
C ILE A 235 -18.89 -17.20 26.67
N THR A 236 -19.11 -18.45 26.25
CA THR A 236 -18.14 -19.54 26.33
C THR A 236 -17.20 -19.53 25.10
N LEU A 237 -16.14 -20.34 25.16
CA LEU A 237 -15.23 -20.54 24.00
C LEU A 237 -16.00 -21.03 22.75
N GLU A 238 -16.98 -21.90 22.92
CA GLU A 238 -17.81 -22.41 21.82
C GLU A 238 -18.59 -21.27 21.16
N THR A 239 -19.35 -20.48 21.95
CA THR A 239 -20.06 -19.29 21.46
C THR A 239 -19.13 -18.31 20.79
N ALA A 240 -17.95 -18.03 21.36
CA ALA A 240 -16.97 -17.12 20.80
C ALA A 240 -16.44 -17.61 19.44
N SER A 241 -16.24 -18.93 19.30
CA SER A 241 -15.75 -19.54 18.06
C SER A 241 -16.74 -19.46 16.91
N GLU A 242 -18.04 -19.49 17.20
CA GLU A 242 -19.10 -19.33 16.21
C GLU A 242 -19.26 -17.88 15.75
N CYS A 243 -19.06 -16.92 16.67
CA CYS A 243 -19.29 -15.50 16.41
C CYS A 243 -18.14 -14.82 15.65
N ILE A 244 -16.92 -15.29 15.79
CA ILE A 244 -15.79 -14.76 15.06
C ILE A 244 -15.64 -15.53 13.74
N GLN A 245 -16.18 -14.98 12.67
CA GLN A 245 -15.93 -15.54 11.34
C GLN A 245 -14.43 -15.50 11.08
N LYS A 246 -13.85 -16.68 10.86
CA LYS A 246 -12.43 -16.84 10.52
C LYS A 246 -12.10 -15.95 9.33
N ARG A 247 -11.55 -14.77 9.55
CA ARG A 247 -10.82 -14.10 8.48
C ARG A 247 -9.60 -14.95 8.19
N VAL A 248 -9.69 -15.63 7.09
CA VAL A 248 -8.58 -16.32 6.49
C VAL A 248 -7.42 -15.33 6.43
N VAL A 249 -6.35 -15.64 7.19
CA VAL A 249 -5.02 -14.99 7.18
C VAL A 249 -5.04 -13.48 6.92
N ASN A 250 -4.49 -12.72 7.86
CA ASN A 250 -4.17 -11.29 7.71
C ASN A 250 -3.24 -11.04 6.52
N TYR A 251 -3.81 -11.12 5.34
CA TYR A 251 -3.27 -10.55 4.14
C TYR A 251 -4.10 -9.28 3.89
N ASP A 252 -3.63 -8.21 4.45
CA ASP A 252 -4.13 -6.90 4.07
C ASP A 252 -3.64 -6.64 2.65
N LYS A 253 -4.55 -6.69 1.67
CA LYS A 253 -4.23 -6.51 0.23
C LYS A 253 -3.51 -5.20 -0.08
N LYS A 254 -3.36 -4.31 0.92
CA LYS A 254 -2.86 -2.95 0.77
C LYS A 254 -2.03 -2.44 1.96
N GLY A 255 -1.68 -3.27 2.95
CA GLY A 255 -0.83 -2.89 4.08
C GLY A 255 0.65 -3.25 3.88
N ASP A 256 1.51 -2.84 4.82
CA ASP A 256 2.95 -3.12 4.78
C ASP A 256 3.26 -4.62 4.64
N ASN A 257 2.44 -5.49 5.23
CA ASN A 257 2.54 -6.94 5.10
C ASN A 257 2.32 -7.45 3.64
N HIS A 258 1.52 -6.73 2.84
CA HIS A 258 1.36 -7.01 1.42
C HIS A 258 2.65 -6.75 0.65
N TYR A 259 3.26 -5.57 0.86
CA TYR A 259 4.52 -5.21 0.21
C TYR A 259 5.67 -6.11 0.68
N ASP A 260 5.68 -6.52 1.94
CA ASP A 260 6.67 -7.44 2.49
C ASP A 260 6.59 -8.84 1.84
N ILE A 261 5.38 -9.37 1.64
CA ILE A 261 5.19 -10.67 0.98
C ILE A 261 5.58 -10.60 -0.49
N ILE A 262 5.20 -9.53 -1.21
CA ILE A 262 5.62 -9.31 -2.60
C ILE A 262 7.15 -9.17 -2.68
N SER A 263 7.74 -8.41 -1.76
CA SER A 263 9.19 -8.25 -1.68
C SER A 263 9.91 -9.58 -1.41
N ALA A 264 9.38 -10.39 -0.49
CA ALA A 264 9.88 -11.72 -0.20
C ALA A 264 9.74 -12.66 -1.41
N PHE A 265 8.61 -12.63 -2.11
CA PHE A 265 8.37 -13.37 -3.34
C PHE A 265 9.42 -13.07 -4.42
N ILE A 266 9.64 -11.77 -4.71
CA ILE A 266 10.61 -11.35 -5.71
C ILE A 266 12.03 -11.72 -5.27
N LYS A 267 12.39 -11.49 -4.00
CA LYS A 267 13.71 -11.81 -3.46
C LYS A 267 13.99 -13.31 -3.47
N SER A 268 12.97 -14.15 -3.27
CA SER A 268 13.11 -15.61 -3.36
C SER A 268 13.41 -16.06 -4.79
N MET A 269 12.70 -15.55 -5.79
CA MET A 269 13.01 -15.82 -7.21
C MET A 269 14.41 -15.32 -7.59
N ARG A 270 14.77 -14.11 -7.18
CA ARG A 270 16.10 -13.51 -7.37
C ARG A 270 17.20 -14.33 -6.71
N GLY A 271 16.95 -14.82 -5.50
CA GLY A 271 17.87 -15.62 -4.68
C GLY A 271 17.96 -17.09 -5.10
N SER A 272 17.22 -17.50 -6.15
CA SER A 272 17.19 -18.89 -6.63
C SER A 272 16.69 -19.90 -5.60
N ASP A 273 15.70 -19.48 -4.78
CA ASP A 273 14.98 -20.36 -3.85
C ASP A 273 13.55 -20.64 -4.39
N PRO A 274 13.36 -21.73 -5.16
CA PRO A 274 12.05 -22.04 -5.72
C PRO A 274 11.02 -22.44 -4.66
N ASP A 275 11.43 -23.03 -3.53
CA ASP A 275 10.51 -23.46 -2.48
C ASP A 275 9.92 -22.23 -1.75
N ALA A 276 10.75 -21.28 -1.37
CA ALA A 276 10.29 -20.01 -0.81
C ALA A 276 9.43 -19.23 -1.81
N ALA A 277 9.82 -19.17 -3.09
CA ALA A 277 9.06 -18.48 -4.12
C ALA A 277 7.65 -19.08 -4.31
N VAL A 278 7.51 -20.40 -4.37
CA VAL A 278 6.21 -21.08 -4.45
C VAL A 278 5.41 -20.89 -3.16
N PHE A 279 6.04 -20.90 -1.99
CA PHE A 279 5.37 -20.63 -0.72
C PHE A 279 4.75 -19.22 -0.70
N TYR A 280 5.50 -18.18 -1.09
CA TYR A 280 4.98 -16.82 -1.15
C TYR A 280 3.96 -16.63 -2.26
N LEU A 281 4.08 -17.33 -3.40
CA LEU A 281 3.04 -17.40 -4.42
C LEU A 281 1.73 -17.94 -3.83
N ALA A 282 1.78 -19.10 -3.15
CA ALA A 282 0.62 -19.71 -2.52
C ALA A 282 -0.02 -18.78 -1.47
N LYS A 283 0.82 -18.06 -0.69
CA LYS A 283 0.36 -17.09 0.31
C LYS A 283 -0.36 -15.90 -0.34
N MET A 284 0.12 -15.37 -1.47
CA MET A 284 -0.54 -14.32 -2.24
C MET A 284 -1.86 -14.80 -2.85
N LEU A 285 -1.89 -15.98 -3.47
CA LEU A 285 -3.08 -16.57 -4.07
C LEU A 285 -4.17 -16.87 -3.02
N TYR A 286 -3.78 -17.44 -1.88
CA TYR A 286 -4.68 -17.70 -0.75
C TYR A 286 -5.30 -16.43 -0.20
N ALA A 287 -4.57 -15.35 -0.20
CA ALA A 287 -5.03 -14.03 0.19
C ALA A 287 -5.90 -13.33 -0.88
N GLY A 288 -6.06 -13.96 -2.04
CA GLY A 288 -6.86 -13.45 -3.15
C GLY A 288 -6.19 -12.28 -3.88
N GLU A 289 -4.84 -12.26 -3.98
CA GLU A 289 -4.12 -11.29 -4.80
C GLU A 289 -4.52 -11.43 -6.27
N ASP A 290 -4.47 -10.30 -7.00
CA ASP A 290 -4.73 -10.30 -8.44
C ASP A 290 -3.69 -11.14 -9.19
N VAL A 291 -4.14 -12.21 -9.81
CA VAL A 291 -3.28 -13.12 -10.59
C VAL A 291 -2.52 -12.40 -11.71
N LYS A 292 -3.09 -11.32 -12.27
CA LYS A 292 -2.43 -10.49 -13.28
C LYS A 292 -1.31 -9.65 -12.67
N PHE A 293 -1.51 -9.18 -11.45
CA PHE A 293 -0.45 -8.50 -10.71
C PHE A 293 0.71 -9.46 -10.42
N ILE A 294 0.44 -10.66 -9.94
CA ILE A 294 1.47 -11.69 -9.70
C ILE A 294 2.24 -11.99 -10.99
N ALA A 295 1.52 -12.22 -12.10
CA ALA A 295 2.13 -12.48 -13.41
C ALA A 295 3.05 -11.34 -13.86
N ARG A 296 2.64 -10.07 -13.68
CA ARG A 296 3.49 -8.90 -13.97
C ARG A 296 4.78 -8.92 -13.15
N ARG A 297 4.74 -9.31 -11.88
CA ARG A 297 5.93 -9.38 -11.02
C ARG A 297 6.89 -10.47 -11.49
N ILE A 298 6.37 -11.61 -11.95
CA ILE A 298 7.19 -12.69 -12.53
C ILE A 298 7.87 -12.20 -13.81
N MET A 299 7.16 -11.51 -14.71
CA MET A 299 7.73 -10.94 -15.96
C MET A 299 8.86 -9.94 -15.65
N ILE A 300 8.65 -9.07 -14.68
CA ILE A 300 9.69 -8.08 -14.27
C ILE A 300 10.91 -8.83 -13.73
N CYS A 301 10.74 -9.80 -12.84
CA CYS A 301 11.84 -10.59 -12.28
C CYS A 301 12.60 -11.37 -13.37
N ALA A 302 11.89 -11.95 -14.35
CA ALA A 302 12.49 -12.63 -15.49
C ALA A 302 13.37 -11.70 -16.35
N ALA A 303 12.95 -10.45 -16.52
CA ALA A 303 13.73 -9.47 -17.30
C ALA A 303 14.85 -8.82 -16.47
N GLU A 304 14.60 -8.53 -15.19
CA GLU A 304 15.50 -7.80 -14.30
C GLU A 304 16.61 -8.68 -13.71
N ASP A 305 16.25 -9.88 -13.22
CA ASP A 305 17.13 -10.73 -12.43
C ASP A 305 17.70 -11.92 -13.22
N VAL A 306 17.01 -12.39 -14.26
CA VAL A 306 17.50 -13.45 -15.18
C VAL A 306 18.07 -12.83 -16.44
N GLY A 307 17.35 -11.92 -17.07
CA GLY A 307 17.80 -11.17 -18.24
C GLY A 307 18.33 -12.08 -19.35
N ASN A 308 19.49 -11.74 -19.91
CA ASN A 308 20.11 -12.49 -20.99
C ASN A 308 20.87 -13.76 -20.54
N ALA A 309 20.94 -14.05 -19.24
CA ALA A 309 21.50 -15.32 -18.79
C ALA A 309 20.63 -16.50 -19.20
N ASP A 310 19.29 -16.30 -19.24
CA ASP A 310 18.33 -17.24 -19.86
C ASP A 310 17.19 -16.47 -20.55
N PRO A 311 17.30 -16.19 -21.86
CA PRO A 311 16.28 -15.46 -22.61
C PRO A 311 14.89 -16.11 -22.61
N MET A 312 14.82 -17.42 -22.35
CA MET A 312 13.54 -18.15 -22.25
C MET A 312 12.73 -17.77 -21.02
N ALA A 313 13.36 -17.29 -19.95
CA ALA A 313 12.66 -16.93 -18.72
C ALA A 313 11.57 -15.88 -18.95
N LEU A 314 11.87 -14.82 -19.71
CA LEU A 314 10.87 -13.82 -20.08
C LEU A 314 9.77 -14.37 -20.98
N THR A 315 10.10 -15.25 -21.92
CA THR A 315 9.13 -15.92 -22.80
C THR A 315 8.15 -16.77 -22.00
N VAL A 316 8.66 -17.59 -21.06
CA VAL A 316 7.84 -18.40 -20.15
C VAL A 316 6.94 -17.51 -19.28
N ALA A 317 7.48 -16.45 -18.71
CA ALA A 317 6.71 -15.53 -17.87
C ALA A 317 5.58 -14.82 -18.66
N VAL A 318 5.85 -14.37 -19.88
CA VAL A 318 4.83 -13.75 -20.76
C VAL A 318 3.77 -14.75 -21.18
N SER A 319 4.16 -15.97 -21.54
CA SER A 319 3.21 -17.05 -21.90
C SER A 319 2.31 -17.40 -20.71
N ALA A 320 2.87 -17.48 -19.50
CA ALA A 320 2.11 -17.70 -18.28
C ALA A 320 1.11 -16.57 -18.02
N ALA A 321 1.51 -15.31 -18.18
CA ALA A 321 0.63 -14.16 -18.01
C ALA A 321 -0.56 -14.20 -18.98
N GLN A 322 -0.33 -14.53 -20.25
CA GLN A 322 -1.38 -14.66 -21.26
C GLN A 322 -2.32 -15.84 -20.99
N ALA A 323 -1.79 -16.96 -20.50
CA ALA A 323 -2.58 -18.14 -20.17
C ALA A 323 -3.49 -17.88 -18.96
N VAL A 324 -2.97 -17.22 -17.91
CA VAL A 324 -3.73 -16.83 -16.69
C VAL A 324 -4.93 -15.95 -17.03
N GLU A 325 -4.79 -15.03 -17.99
CA GLU A 325 -5.91 -14.18 -18.43
C GLU A 325 -7.06 -14.95 -19.10
N ARG A 326 -6.75 -16.09 -19.72
CA ARG A 326 -7.72 -16.89 -20.46
C ARG A 326 -8.37 -17.99 -19.62
N ILE A 327 -7.63 -18.54 -18.66
CA ILE A 327 -8.04 -19.75 -17.92
C ILE A 327 -8.74 -19.36 -16.62
N GLY A 328 -8.21 -18.38 -15.86
CA GLY A 328 -8.76 -18.02 -14.57
C GLY A 328 -8.39 -18.99 -13.44
N MET A 329 -8.93 -18.73 -12.24
CA MET A 329 -8.73 -19.59 -11.07
C MET A 329 -9.77 -20.73 -11.06
N PRO A 330 -9.43 -21.93 -10.52
CA PRO A 330 -8.23 -22.25 -9.75
C PRO A 330 -7.00 -22.67 -10.58
N GLU A 331 -7.12 -22.98 -11.86
CA GLU A 331 -6.06 -23.59 -12.67
C GLU A 331 -4.89 -22.65 -12.92
N SER A 332 -5.09 -21.33 -12.89
CA SER A 332 -4.03 -20.32 -13.02
C SER A 332 -2.90 -20.49 -12.01
N GLN A 333 -3.17 -21.05 -10.83
CA GLN A 333 -2.13 -21.30 -9.81
C GLN A 333 -1.05 -22.27 -10.31
N ILE A 334 -1.41 -23.26 -11.16
CA ILE A 334 -0.49 -24.24 -11.71
C ILE A 334 0.45 -23.57 -12.71
N ILE A 335 -0.11 -22.72 -13.58
CA ILE A 335 0.62 -21.97 -14.60
C ILE A 335 1.61 -20.98 -13.94
N LEU A 336 1.15 -20.25 -12.93
CA LEU A 336 2.01 -19.35 -12.16
C LEU A 336 3.13 -20.08 -11.44
N SER A 337 2.84 -21.25 -10.85
CA SER A 337 3.85 -22.07 -10.19
C SER A 337 4.93 -22.55 -11.16
N GLN A 338 4.56 -22.97 -12.38
CA GLN A 338 5.52 -23.34 -13.42
C GLN A 338 6.44 -22.16 -13.78
N ALA A 339 5.88 -20.97 -13.99
CA ALA A 339 6.68 -19.79 -14.32
C ALA A 339 7.60 -19.37 -13.17
N VAL A 340 7.11 -19.40 -11.93
CA VAL A 340 7.87 -19.07 -10.72
C VAL A 340 9.05 -20.02 -10.53
N THR A 341 8.82 -21.32 -10.63
CA THR A 341 9.90 -22.33 -10.47
C THR A 341 10.93 -22.19 -11.59
N TYR A 342 10.49 -21.97 -12.84
CA TYR A 342 11.40 -21.73 -13.95
C TYR A 342 12.30 -20.50 -13.70
N VAL A 343 11.71 -19.35 -13.40
CA VAL A 343 12.44 -18.10 -13.14
C VAL A 343 13.36 -18.22 -11.93
N SER A 344 12.92 -18.92 -10.88
CA SER A 344 13.73 -19.17 -9.68
C SER A 344 14.97 -20.02 -9.99
N CYS A 345 14.84 -21.05 -10.82
CA CYS A 345 15.92 -21.99 -11.15
C CYS A 345 16.84 -21.49 -12.29
N ALA A 346 16.43 -20.46 -13.05
CA ALA A 346 17.24 -19.92 -14.14
C ALA A 346 18.53 -19.25 -13.64
N PRO A 347 19.62 -19.26 -14.42
CA PRO A 347 20.82 -18.50 -14.10
C PRO A 347 20.51 -17.00 -14.01
N LYS A 348 21.16 -16.27 -13.13
CA LYS A 348 20.86 -14.87 -12.82
C LYS A 348 21.83 -13.91 -13.52
N SER A 349 21.30 -12.83 -14.09
CA SER A 349 22.06 -11.69 -14.57
C SER A 349 21.21 -10.42 -14.54
N ASN A 350 21.79 -9.36 -14.04
CA ASN A 350 21.22 -8.01 -14.09
C ASN A 350 21.93 -7.08 -15.09
N SER A 351 22.72 -7.64 -16.01
CA SER A 351 23.52 -6.89 -16.97
C SER A 351 22.70 -5.94 -17.83
N ALA A 352 21.50 -6.37 -18.25
CA ALA A 352 20.58 -5.54 -19.04
C ALA A 352 20.04 -4.34 -18.26
N VAL A 353 19.75 -4.53 -16.96
CA VAL A 353 19.28 -3.47 -16.05
C VAL A 353 20.39 -2.46 -15.79
N ASN A 354 21.60 -2.94 -15.50
CA ASN A 354 22.75 -2.08 -15.29
C ASN A 354 23.06 -1.26 -16.55
N ALA A 355 22.94 -1.88 -17.74
CA ALA A 355 23.16 -1.21 -19.01
C ALA A 355 22.23 -0.02 -19.22
N ILE A 356 20.91 -0.19 -19.03
CA ILE A 356 19.95 0.90 -19.23
C ILE A 356 20.09 1.99 -18.17
N PHE A 357 20.41 1.65 -16.93
CA PHE A 357 20.60 2.66 -15.87
C PHE A 357 21.86 3.49 -16.12
N ALA A 358 22.98 2.86 -16.47
CA ALA A 358 24.20 3.57 -16.84
C ALA A 358 24.01 4.46 -18.08
N ALA A 359 23.28 3.97 -19.10
CA ALA A 359 22.94 4.77 -20.26
C ALA A 359 22.06 5.98 -19.92
N ASN A 360 21.05 5.80 -19.05
CA ASN A 360 20.19 6.89 -18.57
C ASN A 360 20.99 7.95 -17.79
N GLU A 361 21.96 7.55 -16.99
CA GLU A 361 22.85 8.46 -16.29
C GLU A 361 23.71 9.26 -17.28
N ALA A 362 24.27 8.60 -18.29
CA ALA A 362 25.04 9.27 -19.35
C ALA A 362 24.18 10.31 -20.12
N VAL A 363 22.94 9.97 -20.46
CA VAL A 363 22.00 10.90 -21.12
C VAL A 363 21.70 12.13 -20.25
N ARG A 364 21.65 12.00 -18.93
CA ARG A 364 21.43 13.14 -18.03
C ARG A 364 22.66 14.02 -17.86
N ASN A 365 23.86 13.43 -17.92
CA ASN A 365 25.10 14.12 -17.60
C ASN A 365 25.80 14.74 -18.82
N TYR A 366 25.51 14.25 -20.02
CA TYR A 366 26.17 14.69 -21.23
C TYR A 366 25.17 15.23 -22.24
N GLN A 367 25.45 16.41 -22.79
CA GLN A 367 24.75 16.92 -23.96
C GLN A 367 25.42 16.32 -25.19
N THR A 368 24.75 15.37 -25.81
CA THR A 368 25.34 14.58 -26.92
C THR A 368 24.67 14.87 -28.26
N SER A 369 25.40 14.65 -29.34
CA SER A 369 24.88 14.72 -30.70
C SER A 369 25.15 13.41 -31.44
N VAL A 370 24.19 12.99 -32.28
CA VAL A 370 24.36 11.78 -33.10
C VAL A 370 25.52 12.00 -34.11
N PRO A 371 26.50 11.09 -34.20
CA PRO A 371 27.58 11.15 -35.18
C PRO A 371 27.05 11.33 -36.59
N ALA A 372 27.73 12.18 -37.40
CA ALA A 372 27.25 12.59 -38.72
C ALA A 372 26.94 11.42 -39.66
N HIS A 373 27.78 10.37 -39.64
CA HIS A 373 27.61 9.17 -40.47
C HIS A 373 26.41 8.31 -40.08
N LEU A 374 25.89 8.42 -38.84
CA LEU A 374 24.72 7.71 -38.37
C LEU A 374 23.41 8.50 -38.53
N ARG A 375 23.50 9.79 -38.95
CA ARG A 375 22.30 10.61 -39.16
C ARG A 375 21.55 10.17 -40.40
N ASP A 376 20.22 10.35 -40.36
CA ASP A 376 19.35 10.00 -41.49
C ASP A 376 19.81 10.74 -42.79
N ALA A 377 19.99 9.97 -43.87
CA ALA A 377 20.40 10.45 -45.16
C ALA A 377 19.30 10.39 -46.24
N HIS A 378 18.07 10.00 -45.90
CA HIS A 378 16.98 9.73 -46.85
C HIS A 378 16.20 10.98 -47.31
N TYR A 379 16.56 12.19 -46.84
CA TYR A 379 15.86 13.42 -47.22
C TYR A 379 16.69 14.32 -48.17
N LYS A 380 15.98 15.13 -48.98
CA LYS A 380 16.65 16.09 -49.92
C LYS A 380 17.51 17.08 -49.14
N GLY A 381 18.81 17.11 -49.41
CA GLY A 381 19.78 18.00 -48.78
C GLY A 381 20.62 17.36 -47.67
N ALA A 382 20.35 16.14 -47.24
CA ALA A 382 21.13 15.42 -46.21
C ALA A 382 22.64 15.38 -46.56
N LYS A 383 22.99 15.09 -47.83
CA LYS A 383 24.38 15.09 -48.32
C LYS A 383 25.09 16.44 -48.18
N LYS A 384 24.37 17.58 -48.36
CA LYS A 384 24.95 18.91 -48.18
C LYS A 384 25.27 19.22 -46.70
N LEU A 385 24.63 18.54 -45.79
CA LEU A 385 24.83 18.63 -44.33
C LEU A 385 25.78 17.56 -43.81
N GLY A 386 26.37 16.73 -44.71
CA GLY A 386 27.27 15.63 -44.33
C GLY A 386 26.61 14.48 -43.59
N HIS A 387 25.27 14.37 -43.65
CA HIS A 387 24.53 13.31 -42.97
C HIS A 387 24.65 11.99 -43.73
N GLY A 388 24.92 10.89 -42.99
CA GLY A 388 25.10 9.55 -43.53
C GLY A 388 26.40 9.36 -44.35
N THR A 389 27.29 10.36 -44.39
CA THR A 389 28.56 10.26 -45.12
C THR A 389 29.49 9.31 -44.37
N ASP A 390 30.18 8.43 -45.14
CA ASP A 390 31.12 7.43 -44.60
C ASP A 390 30.54 6.35 -43.69
N TYR A 391 29.19 6.19 -43.66
CA TYR A 391 28.59 5.06 -42.99
C TYR A 391 28.98 3.74 -43.63
N LYS A 392 29.50 2.81 -42.84
CA LYS A 392 29.88 1.47 -43.28
C LYS A 392 28.73 0.50 -42.96
N TYR A 393 28.13 -0.10 -44.00
CA TYR A 393 27.06 -1.06 -43.83
C TYR A 393 27.63 -2.42 -43.37
N ALA A 394 27.33 -2.84 -42.17
CA ALA A 394 27.96 -4.00 -41.53
C ALA A 394 27.79 -5.31 -42.31
N HIS A 395 26.67 -5.48 -43.04
CA HIS A 395 26.42 -6.69 -43.85
C HIS A 395 27.35 -6.85 -45.04
N ASP A 396 28.06 -5.79 -45.48
CA ASP A 396 29.04 -5.85 -46.55
C ASP A 396 30.42 -6.36 -46.09
N TYR A 397 30.56 -6.66 -44.78
CA TYR A 397 31.81 -7.08 -44.16
C TYR A 397 31.75 -8.50 -43.61
N PRO A 398 32.88 -9.21 -43.45
CA PRO A 398 32.94 -10.53 -42.85
C PRO A 398 32.33 -10.55 -41.44
N ASP A 399 31.70 -11.66 -41.08
CA ASP A 399 30.96 -11.84 -39.81
C ASP A 399 29.87 -10.76 -39.56
N HIS A 400 29.48 -9.98 -40.63
CA HIS A 400 28.57 -8.84 -40.56
C HIS A 400 28.97 -7.81 -39.49
N TYR A 401 30.28 -7.61 -39.34
CA TYR A 401 30.85 -6.68 -38.38
C TYR A 401 31.88 -5.77 -39.01
N VAL A 402 31.84 -4.50 -38.66
CA VAL A 402 32.83 -3.49 -39.05
C VAL A 402 33.08 -2.54 -37.87
N LYS A 403 34.37 -2.27 -37.65
CA LYS A 403 34.75 -1.31 -36.61
C LYS A 403 34.43 0.11 -37.08
N GLN A 404 33.46 0.74 -36.47
CA GLN A 404 33.11 2.15 -36.62
C GLN A 404 32.56 2.69 -35.31
N GLN A 405 32.51 4.01 -35.16
CA GLN A 405 32.00 4.65 -33.98
C GLN A 405 30.46 4.72 -34.04
N TYR A 406 29.77 4.24 -33.01
CA TYR A 406 28.31 4.31 -32.88
C TYR A 406 27.86 5.29 -31.81
N LEU A 407 28.65 5.47 -30.75
CA LEU A 407 28.32 6.42 -29.67
C LEU A 407 28.77 7.85 -30.08
N PRO A 408 28.07 8.87 -29.53
CA PRO A 408 28.50 10.27 -29.61
C PRO A 408 29.95 10.48 -29.16
N ASP A 409 30.58 11.55 -29.69
CA ASP A 409 31.98 11.84 -29.39
C ASP A 409 32.27 12.00 -27.90
N GLU A 410 31.34 12.61 -27.18
CA GLU A 410 31.44 12.90 -25.75
C GLU A 410 31.51 11.62 -24.88
N ILE A 411 30.94 10.52 -25.40
CA ILE A 411 30.85 9.23 -24.70
C ILE A 411 31.37 8.06 -25.56
N LYS A 412 32.18 8.31 -26.58
CA LYS A 412 32.62 7.30 -27.55
C LYS A 412 33.29 6.06 -26.95
N ASN A 413 33.86 6.19 -25.77
CA ASN A 413 34.53 5.10 -25.06
C ASN A 413 33.65 4.46 -23.98
N ALA A 414 32.38 4.90 -23.80
CA ALA A 414 31.50 4.33 -22.78
C ALA A 414 31.15 2.87 -23.13
N ARG A 415 31.04 2.06 -22.08
CA ARG A 415 30.50 0.70 -22.13
C ARG A 415 29.32 0.63 -21.18
N PHE A 416 28.15 0.35 -21.70
CA PHE A 416 26.93 0.23 -20.90
C PHE A 416 26.55 -1.22 -20.66
N TYR A 417 26.70 -2.09 -21.68
CA TYR A 417 26.37 -3.49 -21.55
C TYR A 417 27.63 -4.32 -21.35
N GLU A 418 27.69 -4.96 -20.19
CA GLU A 418 28.74 -5.89 -19.80
C GLU A 418 28.06 -7.24 -19.49
N PRO A 419 28.09 -8.19 -20.46
CA PRO A 419 27.47 -9.49 -20.24
C PRO A 419 28.19 -10.25 -19.12
N GLY A 420 27.41 -11.02 -18.33
CA GLY A 420 27.94 -11.88 -17.29
C GLY A 420 28.60 -13.16 -17.85
N ILE A 421 28.89 -14.07 -16.93
CA ILE A 421 29.56 -15.34 -17.25
C ILE A 421 28.62 -16.55 -17.10
N LEU A 422 27.36 -16.32 -16.75
CA LEU A 422 26.39 -17.37 -16.48
C LEU A 422 25.43 -17.55 -17.67
N GLY A 423 25.00 -18.79 -17.88
CA GLY A 423 24.00 -19.12 -18.88
C GLY A 423 24.36 -18.67 -20.28
N TYR A 424 23.38 -18.12 -21.01
CA TYR A 424 23.55 -17.68 -22.39
C TYR A 424 24.48 -16.44 -22.56
N GLU A 425 24.66 -15.64 -21.49
CA GLU A 425 25.61 -14.50 -21.56
C GLU A 425 27.05 -14.92 -21.79
N LYS A 426 27.44 -16.16 -21.40
CA LYS A 426 28.72 -16.72 -21.77
C LYS A 426 28.90 -16.79 -23.29
N THR A 427 27.88 -17.27 -24.00
CA THR A 427 27.85 -17.31 -25.47
C THR A 427 27.92 -15.91 -26.09
N ILE A 428 27.19 -14.94 -25.51
CA ILE A 428 27.26 -13.54 -25.94
C ILE A 428 28.67 -12.99 -25.77
N THR A 429 29.32 -13.26 -24.64
CA THR A 429 30.69 -12.81 -24.36
C THR A 429 31.66 -13.39 -25.37
N GLU A 430 31.61 -14.69 -25.61
CA GLU A 430 32.45 -15.38 -26.60
C GLU A 430 32.26 -14.80 -28.02
N TYR A 431 31.01 -14.55 -28.43
CA TYR A 431 30.70 -13.92 -29.72
C TYR A 431 31.25 -12.49 -29.83
N LEU A 432 31.04 -11.66 -28.79
CA LEU A 432 31.54 -10.27 -28.80
C LEU A 432 33.08 -10.21 -28.85
N GLN A 433 33.76 -11.09 -28.11
CA GLN A 433 35.23 -11.19 -28.17
C GLN A 433 35.70 -11.61 -29.55
N LYS A 434 35.05 -12.61 -30.16
CA LYS A 434 35.38 -13.05 -31.52
C LYS A 434 35.30 -11.93 -32.55
N ILE A 435 34.17 -11.19 -32.58
CA ILE A 435 33.94 -10.15 -33.61
C ILE A 435 34.78 -8.88 -33.38
N ARG A 436 35.04 -8.54 -32.12
CA ARG A 436 35.83 -7.36 -31.74
C ARG A 436 37.33 -7.60 -31.81
N LYS A 437 37.75 -8.88 -31.91
CA LYS A 437 39.15 -9.28 -31.81
C LYS A 437 39.88 -8.71 -30.59
N GLU A 438 39.16 -8.72 -29.47
CA GLU A 438 39.66 -8.37 -28.12
C GLU A 438 40.21 -9.58 -27.40
#